data_cb67afe6fb54c9a4ad86387ac178a34d
#
_entry.id   cb67afe6fb54c9a4ad86387ac178a34d
#
_cell.length_a   1.000
_cell.length_b   1.000
_cell.length_c   1.000
_cell.angle_alpha   90.00
_cell.angle_beta   90.00
_cell.angle_gamma   90.00
#
_symmetry.space_group_name_H-M   'P 1'
#
loop_
_entity.id
_entity.type
_entity.pdbx_description
1 polymer ?
#
loop_
_entity_poly.entity_id
_entity_poly.type
_entity_poly.pdbx_seq_one_letter_code
_entity_poly.pdbx_strand_id
1 'polypeptide(L)' 'MSMEKRIGRTVEIIYVDRKGAITQRLIAVRSVQGGRVRAYDYGRRAFRTFHADGILAQAPVGGHVC' A
#
# COMPACT_ATOMS: atom_id res chain seq x y z
N MET A 1 7.70 -5.11 -9.57
CA MET A 1 7.55 -3.92 -8.70
C MET A 1 7.66 -4.38 -7.26
N SER A 2 8.52 -3.76 -6.49
CA SER A 2 8.79 -4.24 -5.14
C SER A 2 8.30 -3.24 -4.10
N MET A 3 7.43 -3.70 -3.21
CA MET A 3 6.97 -2.89 -2.09
C MET A 3 8.03 -2.77 -1.00
N GLU A 4 9.04 -3.61 -1.04
CA GLU A 4 10.10 -3.56 -0.04
C GLU A 4 10.84 -2.23 -0.04
N LYS A 5 10.94 -1.60 -1.19
CA LYS A 5 11.55 -0.30 -1.30
C LYS A 5 10.70 0.80 -0.69
N ARG A 6 9.47 0.50 -0.34
CA ARG A 6 8.53 1.47 0.21
C ARG A 6 8.41 1.38 1.72
N ILE A 7 9.10 0.44 2.35
CA ILE A 7 9.04 0.30 3.80
C ILE A 7 9.49 1.62 4.44
N GLY A 8 8.67 2.11 5.37
CA GLY A 8 8.92 3.38 6.03
C GLY A 8 8.42 4.58 5.26
N ARG A 9 7.75 4.36 4.14
CA ARG A 9 7.27 5.46 3.31
C ARG A 9 5.77 5.40 3.13
N THR A 10 5.20 6.55 2.83
CA THR A 10 3.78 6.67 2.49
C THR A 10 3.65 6.56 0.99
N VAL A 11 2.76 5.68 0.56
CA VAL A 11 2.50 5.48 -0.86
C VAL A 11 1.02 5.41 -1.12
N GLU A 12 0.65 5.77 -2.33
CA GLU A 12 -0.71 5.60 -2.81
C GLU A 12 -0.74 4.34 -3.66
N ILE A 13 -1.69 3.46 -3.39
CA ILE A 13 -1.82 2.21 -4.14
C ILE A 13 -3.20 2.10 -4.76
N ILE A 14 -3.25 1.38 -5.87
CA ILE A 14 -4.50 0.91 -6.45
C ILE A 14 -4.60 -0.56 -6.09
N TYR A 15 -5.63 -0.92 -5.37
CA TYR A 15 -5.76 -2.24 -4.79
C TYR A 15 -7.04 -2.91 -5.23
N VAL A 16 -6.95 -4.19 -5.59
CA VAL A 16 -8.12 -5.00 -5.88
C VAL A 16 -8.28 -6.01 -4.75
N ASP A 17 -9.48 -6.04 -4.16
CA ASP A 17 -9.77 -6.95 -3.06
C ASP A 17 -10.30 -8.28 -3.57
N ARG A 18 -10.66 -9.17 -2.64
CA ARG A 18 -11.16 -10.50 -2.99
C ARG A 18 -12.44 -10.47 -3.80
N LYS A 19 -13.21 -9.43 -3.65
CA LYS A 19 -14.48 -9.28 -4.35
C LYS A 19 -14.29 -8.68 -5.73
N GLY A 20 -13.05 -8.31 -6.06
CA GLY A 20 -12.77 -7.67 -7.32
C GLY A 20 -12.98 -6.17 -7.30
N ALA A 21 -13.28 -5.60 -6.15
CA ALA A 21 -13.46 -4.15 -6.04
C ALA A 21 -12.11 -3.47 -6.07
N ILE A 22 -11.96 -2.50 -6.95
CA ILE A 22 -10.72 -1.75 -7.11
C ILE A 22 -10.87 -0.45 -6.35
N THR A 23 -9.93 -0.20 -5.45
CA THR A 23 -9.95 1.02 -4.64
C THR A 23 -8.57 1.67 -4.63
N GLN A 24 -8.56 2.96 -4.38
CA GLN A 24 -7.35 3.73 -4.22
C GLN A 24 -7.14 3.95 -2.72
N ARG A 25 -5.92 3.68 -2.25
CA ARG A 25 -5.64 3.78 -0.82
C ARG A 25 -4.31 4.45 -0.58
N LEU A 26 -4.30 5.25 0.47
CA LEU A 26 -3.08 5.89 0.94
C LEU A 26 -2.61 5.11 2.16
N ILE A 27 -1.40 4.57 2.09
CA ILE A 27 -0.89 3.71 3.15
C ILE A 27 0.55 4.07 3.50
N ALA A 28 0.91 3.81 4.74
CA ALA A 28 2.29 3.90 5.20
C ALA A 28 2.80 2.47 5.36
N VAL A 29 3.74 2.08 4.52
CA VAL A 29 4.24 0.71 4.49
C VAL A 29 5.12 0.43 5.70
N ARG A 30 4.81 -0.62 6.43
CA ARG A 30 5.54 -0.99 7.63
C ARG A 30 6.45 -2.19 7.40
N SER A 31 5.94 -3.21 6.74
CA SER A 31 6.74 -4.39 6.44
C SER A 31 6.18 -5.11 5.23
N VAL A 32 7.03 -5.88 4.58
CA VAL A 32 6.66 -6.70 3.45
C VAL A 32 7.23 -8.09 3.70
N GLN A 33 6.38 -9.09 3.67
CA GLN A 33 6.82 -10.43 4.01
C GLN A 33 5.89 -11.45 3.38
N GLY A 34 6.46 -12.41 2.67
CA GLY A 34 5.69 -13.52 2.12
C GLY A 34 4.55 -13.11 1.21
N GLY A 35 4.74 -12.09 0.40
CA GLY A 35 3.69 -11.62 -0.50
C GLY A 35 2.62 -10.80 0.20
N ARG A 36 2.85 -10.41 1.45
CA ARG A 36 1.92 -9.59 2.22
C ARG A 36 2.58 -8.29 2.61
N VAL A 37 1.83 -7.20 2.48
CA VAL A 37 2.29 -5.87 2.83
C VAL A 37 1.50 -5.41 4.04
N ARG A 38 2.19 -5.22 5.15
CA ARG A 38 1.56 -4.68 6.34
C ARG A 38 1.75 -3.17 6.35
N ALA A 39 0.66 -2.45 6.49
CA ALA A 39 0.71 -1.01 6.37
C ALA A 39 -0.38 -0.36 7.19
N TYR A 40 -0.17 0.90 7.51
CA TYR A 40 -1.20 1.72 8.12
C TYR A 40 -2.05 2.33 7.00
N ASP A 41 -3.34 2.07 7.05
CA ASP A 41 -4.29 2.58 6.06
C ASP A 41 -4.89 3.88 6.59
N TYR A 42 -4.52 4.99 5.99
CA TYR A 42 -4.99 6.31 6.44
C TYR A 42 -6.49 6.47 6.27
N GLY A 43 -7.05 5.87 5.23
CA GLY A 43 -8.48 5.97 4.99
C GLY A 43 -9.31 5.26 6.06
N ARG A 44 -8.76 4.18 6.59
CA ARG A 44 -9.41 3.41 7.65
C ARG A 44 -8.90 3.74 9.03
N ARG A 45 -7.80 4.46 9.11
CA ARG A 45 -7.14 4.80 10.37
C ARG A 45 -6.80 3.55 11.17
N ALA A 46 -6.32 2.54 10.49
CA ALA A 46 -5.99 1.27 11.12
C ALA A 46 -4.92 0.56 10.33
N PHE A 47 -4.18 -0.32 11.01
CA PHE A 47 -3.23 -1.17 10.32
C PHE A 47 -3.98 -2.27 9.58
N ARG A 48 -3.52 -2.55 8.38
CA ARG A 48 -4.09 -3.60 7.55
C ARG A 48 -3.01 -4.35 6.83
N THR A 49 -3.35 -5.56 6.41
CA THR A 49 -2.48 -6.36 5.58
C THR A 49 -3.05 -6.39 4.18
N PHE A 50 -2.23 -6.05 3.21
CA PHE A 50 -2.60 -6.08 1.81
C PHE A 50 -1.84 -7.20 1.12
N HIS A 51 -2.49 -7.89 0.20
CA HIS A 51 -1.80 -8.89 -0.60
C HIS A 51 -1.06 -8.19 -1.74
N ALA A 52 0.21 -8.50 -1.89
CA ALA A 52 1.01 -7.88 -2.94
C ALA A 52 0.39 -8.10 -4.32
N ASP A 53 -0.21 -9.27 -4.52
CA ASP A 53 -0.86 -9.58 -5.78
C ASP A 53 -2.05 -8.69 -6.10
N GLY A 54 -2.65 -8.10 -5.08
CA GLY A 54 -3.77 -7.20 -5.26
C GLY A 54 -3.37 -5.76 -5.50
N ILE A 55 -2.09 -5.45 -5.37
CA ILE A 55 -1.61 -4.09 -5.59
C ILE A 55 -1.32 -3.92 -7.06
N LEU A 56 -2.19 -3.22 -7.76
CA LEU A 56 -2.10 -3.05 -9.20
C LEU A 56 -1.14 -1.95 -9.61
N ALA A 57 -0.97 -0.96 -8.73
CA ALA A 57 -0.08 0.16 -8.98
C ALA A 57 0.31 0.79 -7.66
N GLN A 58 1.44 1.48 -7.66
CA GLN A 58 1.88 2.23 -6.49
C GLN A 58 2.62 3.48 -6.93
N ALA A 59 2.52 4.52 -6.13
CA ALA A 59 3.23 5.76 -6.36
C ALA A 59 3.63 6.36 -5.02
N PRO A 60 4.86 6.82 -4.89
CA PRO A 60 5.26 7.50 -3.66
C PRO A 60 4.49 8.81 -3.53
N VAL A 61 4.20 9.17 -2.29
CA VAL A 61 3.43 10.36 -2.00
C VAL A 61 4.25 11.30 -1.13
N GLY A 62 4.02 12.51 -1.33
CA GLY A 62 4.58 13.51 -0.52
C GLY A 62 5.94 13.85 -0.85
N GLY A 63 6.55 13.93 -0.44
CA GLY A 63 7.66 14.20 -0.79
C GLY A 63 7.98 15.23 -1.69
N HIS A 64 7.57 15.37 -2.18
CA HIS A 64 8.07 16.09 -3.05
C HIS A 64 7.73 17.34 -3.05
N VAL A 65 7.73 17.82 -2.80
CA VAL A 65 7.47 18.77 -2.72
C VAL A 65 8.01 19.57 -3.05
N CYS A 66 8.10 19.70 -3.48
CA CYS A 66 8.56 20.37 -3.83
C CYS A 66 8.94 20.93 -3.68
#